data_a1f4fa21acd73feb2f95f1db0e8712fd
#
_entry.id   a1f4fa21acd73feb2f95f1db0e8712fd
#
_cell.length_a   1.000
_cell.length_b   1.000
_cell.length_c   1.000
_cell.angle_alpha   90.00
_cell.angle_beta   90.00
_cell.angle_gamma   90.00
#
_symmetry.space_group_name_H-M   'P 1'
#
loop_
_entity.id
_entity.type
_entity.pdbx_description
1 polymer ?
#
loop_
_entity_poly.entity_id
_entity_poly.type
_entity_poly.pdbx_seq_one_letter_code
_entity_poly.pdbx_strand_id
1 'polypeptide(L)'
;GHFHVDGRFFQACDENGVPVKPERSAKPQEPRVLLSRQADGRFVSFFGDLHPSFAGNVVKAMASAKQGYPIVSRILAKVTPADTRSDAEFFATLDGQLRATVLRVERLTPTIVEVVVHAPAAAARFAPGQFYRLQNYEALAGISGGTRLVMEGLALTGAWVDREQGLVSTIVLEMGGSSNLCEQLRPGEVVVLMGPTGEPTRVESGHTYILAGGG
;
A
#
# COMPACT_ATOMS: atom_id res chain seq x y z
N GLY A 1 -7.18 -2.82 -24.21
CA GLY A 1 -6.17 -2.58 -25.25
C GLY A 1 -5.02 -3.55 -25.07
N HIS A 2 -4.43 -3.98 -26.19
CA HIS A 2 -3.27 -4.85 -26.17
C HIS A 2 -2.02 -4.01 -26.39
N PHE A 3 -0.95 -4.29 -25.64
CA PHE A 3 0.35 -3.69 -25.86
C PHE A 3 1.10 -4.49 -26.95
N HIS A 4 1.83 -3.78 -27.78
CA HIS A 4 2.70 -4.42 -28.78
C HIS A 4 3.92 -5.04 -28.10
N VAL A 5 4.45 -6.10 -28.69
CA VAL A 5 5.65 -6.80 -28.21
C VAL A 5 6.75 -6.81 -29.28
N ASP A 6 8.00 -6.76 -28.85
CA ASP A 6 9.21 -7.00 -29.65
C ASP A 6 9.95 -8.21 -29.03
N GLY A 7 9.73 -9.37 -29.64
CA GLY A 7 10.18 -10.66 -29.09
C GLY A 7 9.44 -11.00 -27.80
N ARG A 8 10.20 -11.17 -26.70
CA ARG A 8 9.63 -11.48 -25.37
C ARG A 8 9.34 -10.27 -24.51
N PHE A 9 9.62 -9.06 -24.99
CA PHE A 9 9.45 -7.83 -24.24
C PHE A 9 8.34 -6.97 -24.87
N PHE A 10 7.81 -6.05 -24.08
CA PHE A 10 6.93 -5.04 -24.60
C PHE A 10 7.69 -4.05 -25.48
N GLN A 11 7.03 -3.58 -26.53
CA GLN A 11 7.53 -2.55 -27.43
C GLN A 11 7.51 -1.19 -26.76
N ALA A 12 8.67 -0.54 -26.60
CA ALA A 12 8.74 0.84 -26.10
C ALA A 12 8.31 1.87 -27.16
N CYS A 13 7.90 3.04 -26.69
CA CYS A 13 7.64 4.20 -27.55
C CYS A 13 8.39 5.45 -27.03
N ASP A 14 8.49 6.47 -27.89
CA ASP A 14 8.93 7.80 -27.52
C ASP A 14 7.78 8.67 -26.96
N GLU A 15 8.04 9.95 -26.70
CA GLU A 15 7.06 10.90 -26.17
C GLU A 15 5.95 11.26 -27.19
N ASN A 16 6.09 10.92 -28.47
CA ASN A 16 5.08 11.07 -29.50
C ASN A 16 4.23 9.80 -29.68
N GLY A 17 4.60 8.70 -28.98
CA GLY A 17 3.98 7.40 -29.13
C GLY A 17 4.55 6.57 -30.29
N VAL A 18 5.66 7.02 -30.90
CA VAL A 18 6.31 6.30 -31.97
C VAL A 18 7.14 5.15 -31.41
N PRO A 19 7.03 3.92 -31.97
CA PRO A 19 7.82 2.78 -31.50
C PRO A 19 9.32 3.05 -31.57
N VAL A 20 10.04 2.74 -30.47
CA VAL A 20 11.50 2.85 -30.38
C VAL A 20 12.08 1.57 -29.81
N LYS A 21 13.34 1.29 -30.12
CA LYS A 21 14.04 0.11 -29.63
C LYS A 21 14.97 0.46 -28.48
N PRO A 22 14.70 -0.02 -27.25
CA PRO A 22 15.59 0.21 -26.12
C PRO A 22 16.95 -0.46 -26.31
N GLU A 23 18.02 0.21 -25.86
CA GLU A 23 19.35 -0.41 -25.76
C GLU A 23 19.30 -1.56 -24.76
N ARG A 24 19.94 -2.68 -25.11
CA ARG A 24 20.11 -3.83 -24.18
C ARG A 24 21.33 -3.63 -23.27
N SER A 25 21.35 -2.51 -22.56
CA SER A 25 22.41 -2.10 -21.65
C SER A 25 21.81 -1.75 -20.30
N ALA A 26 22.47 -2.14 -19.20
CA ALA A 26 22.04 -1.76 -17.84
C ALA A 26 22.16 -0.24 -17.57
N LYS A 27 22.91 0.46 -18.40
CA LYS A 27 23.05 1.93 -18.38
C LYS A 27 22.85 2.48 -19.79
N PRO A 28 21.62 2.46 -20.29
CA PRO A 28 21.34 3.02 -21.62
C PRO A 28 21.57 4.52 -21.61
N GLN A 29 22.02 5.06 -22.75
CA GLN A 29 22.18 6.52 -22.89
C GLN A 29 20.83 7.23 -22.74
N GLU A 30 19.79 6.62 -23.30
CA GLU A 30 18.42 7.10 -23.15
C GLU A 30 17.51 5.95 -22.70
N PRO A 31 17.04 5.95 -21.43
CA PRO A 31 16.08 4.97 -20.94
C PRO A 31 14.73 5.16 -21.64
N ARG A 32 14.31 4.18 -22.43
CA ARG A 32 13.05 4.18 -23.18
C ARG A 32 11.94 3.53 -22.36
N VAL A 33 11.56 4.16 -21.26
CA VAL A 33 10.64 3.59 -20.26
C VAL A 33 9.15 3.81 -20.56
N LEU A 34 8.81 4.42 -21.68
CA LEU A 34 7.44 4.61 -22.11
C LEU A 34 6.95 3.40 -22.90
N LEU A 35 5.79 2.88 -22.54
CA LEU A 35 5.18 1.72 -23.17
C LEU A 35 4.13 2.13 -24.21
N SER A 36 3.29 3.10 -23.87
CA SER A 36 2.27 3.61 -24.78
C SER A 36 1.83 5.02 -24.40
N ARG A 37 1.39 5.78 -25.40
CA ARG A 37 0.67 7.03 -25.24
C ARG A 37 -0.82 6.79 -25.49
N GLN A 38 -1.66 7.19 -24.55
CA GLN A 38 -3.11 7.07 -24.66
C GLN A 38 -3.68 8.24 -25.47
N ALA A 39 -4.90 8.07 -25.99
CA ALA A 39 -5.58 9.11 -26.78
C ALA A 39 -5.82 10.43 -26.00
N ASP A 40 -5.95 10.34 -24.68
CA ASP A 40 -6.09 11.48 -23.77
C ASP A 40 -4.76 12.12 -23.36
N GLY A 41 -3.64 11.69 -23.97
CA GLY A 41 -2.30 12.22 -23.70
C GLY A 41 -1.57 11.59 -22.51
N ARG A 42 -2.22 10.73 -21.73
CA ARG A 42 -1.57 9.98 -20.64
C ARG A 42 -0.62 8.93 -21.20
N PHE A 43 0.40 8.59 -20.40
CA PHE A 43 1.36 7.56 -20.74
C PHE A 43 1.26 6.37 -19.78
N VAL A 44 1.58 5.20 -20.31
CA VAL A 44 1.93 4.03 -19.52
C VAL A 44 3.44 3.87 -19.60
N SER A 45 4.11 3.69 -18.47
CA SER A 45 5.54 3.41 -18.38
C SER A 45 5.80 2.02 -17.82
N PHE A 46 6.96 1.43 -18.13
CA PHE A 46 7.34 0.10 -17.69
C PHE A 46 8.79 0.06 -17.22
N PHE A 47 9.05 -0.77 -16.20
CA PHE A 47 10.31 -0.84 -15.47
C PHE A 47 10.63 -2.30 -15.12
N GLY A 48 11.80 -2.52 -14.57
CA GLY A 48 12.22 -3.82 -14.05
C GLY A 48 12.44 -4.86 -15.14
N ASP A 49 12.13 -6.10 -14.81
CA ASP A 49 12.34 -7.24 -15.71
C ASP A 49 11.44 -7.25 -16.95
N LEU A 50 10.40 -6.43 -16.96
CA LEU A 50 9.56 -6.22 -18.14
C LEU A 50 10.26 -5.37 -19.22
N HIS A 51 11.32 -4.64 -18.84
CA HIS A 51 12.03 -3.73 -19.73
C HIS A 51 13.31 -4.38 -20.30
N PRO A 52 13.54 -4.37 -21.63
CA PRO A 52 14.65 -5.09 -22.24
C PRO A 52 16.05 -4.65 -21.81
N SER A 53 16.23 -3.38 -21.37
CA SER A 53 17.51 -2.89 -20.83
C SER A 53 17.79 -3.41 -19.42
N PHE A 54 16.76 -3.67 -18.63
CA PHE A 54 16.89 -3.91 -17.19
C PHE A 54 16.57 -5.33 -16.77
N ALA A 55 16.10 -6.16 -17.68
CA ALA A 55 15.82 -7.56 -17.43
C ALA A 55 17.06 -8.38 -17.05
N GLY A 56 16.84 -9.42 -16.24
CA GLY A 56 17.81 -10.48 -16.01
C GLY A 56 18.47 -10.49 -14.64
N ASN A 57 18.35 -9.45 -13.81
CA ASN A 57 18.67 -9.50 -12.39
C ASN A 57 18.04 -8.32 -11.61
N VAL A 58 17.90 -8.53 -10.31
CA VAL A 58 17.24 -7.59 -9.40
C VAL A 58 17.92 -6.21 -9.34
N VAL A 59 19.25 -6.15 -9.43
CA VAL A 59 20.00 -4.88 -9.39
C VAL A 59 19.69 -4.00 -10.59
N LYS A 60 19.61 -4.60 -11.79
CA LYS A 60 19.20 -3.90 -13.00
C LYS A 60 17.74 -3.45 -12.89
N ALA A 61 16.86 -4.34 -12.41
CA ALA A 61 15.46 -4.03 -12.23
C ALA A 61 15.26 -2.83 -11.29
N MET A 62 15.96 -2.78 -10.15
CA MET A 62 15.95 -1.65 -9.23
C MET A 62 16.54 -0.38 -9.87
N ALA A 63 17.63 -0.51 -10.63
CA ALA A 63 18.26 0.62 -11.32
C ALA A 63 17.33 1.27 -12.36
N SER A 64 16.36 0.52 -12.90
CA SER A 64 15.39 1.02 -13.88
C SER A 64 14.60 2.22 -13.38
N ALA A 65 14.17 2.18 -12.11
CA ALA A 65 13.43 3.28 -11.49
C ALA A 65 14.30 4.56 -11.42
N LYS A 66 15.57 4.41 -10.98
CA LYS A 66 16.51 5.54 -10.88
C LYS A 66 16.83 6.14 -12.25
N GLN A 67 16.94 5.33 -13.30
CA GLN A 67 17.28 5.80 -14.63
C GLN A 67 16.06 6.32 -15.39
N GLY A 68 14.88 5.76 -15.14
CA GLY A 68 13.67 6.07 -15.88
C GLY A 68 12.84 7.22 -15.29
N TYR A 69 12.93 7.50 -13.96
CA TYR A 69 12.13 8.58 -13.37
C TYR A 69 12.32 9.95 -14.03
N PRO A 70 13.52 10.36 -14.54
CA PRO A 70 13.68 11.66 -15.18
C PRO A 70 12.81 11.80 -16.44
N ILE A 71 12.58 10.70 -17.16
CA ILE A 71 11.69 10.69 -18.33
C ILE A 71 10.25 10.96 -17.90
N VAL A 72 9.80 10.28 -16.84
CA VAL A 72 8.45 10.47 -16.28
C VAL A 72 8.29 11.91 -15.78
N SER A 73 9.26 12.42 -15.03
CA SER A 73 9.25 13.80 -14.52
C SER A 73 9.19 14.84 -15.62
N ARG A 74 9.94 14.62 -16.72
CA ARG A 74 9.93 15.52 -17.89
C ARG A 74 8.56 15.55 -18.58
N ILE A 75 7.86 14.41 -18.63
CA ILE A 75 6.50 14.34 -19.18
C ILE A 75 5.52 15.06 -18.26
N LEU A 76 5.59 14.79 -16.96
CA LEU A 76 4.71 15.42 -15.96
C LEU A 76 4.90 16.94 -15.91
N ALA A 77 6.11 17.43 -16.12
CA ALA A 77 6.38 18.88 -16.15
C ALA A 77 5.67 19.62 -17.33
N LYS A 78 5.21 18.87 -18.34
CA LYS A 78 4.45 19.44 -19.48
C LYS A 78 2.95 19.46 -19.22
N VAL A 79 2.48 18.83 -18.15
CA VAL A 79 1.06 18.72 -17.81
C VAL A 79 0.70 19.84 -16.84
N THR A 80 -0.38 20.54 -17.11
CA THR A 80 -0.94 21.49 -16.14
C THR A 80 -1.46 20.69 -14.94
N PRO A 81 -1.04 20.98 -13.71
CA PRO A 81 -1.54 20.31 -12.52
C PRO A 81 -3.07 20.40 -12.45
N ALA A 82 -3.73 19.27 -12.29
CA ALA A 82 -5.18 19.23 -12.07
C ALA A 82 -5.55 19.63 -10.64
N ASP A 83 -4.61 19.50 -9.72
CA ASP A 83 -4.76 19.86 -8.31
C ASP A 83 -4.10 21.23 -8.08
N THR A 84 -4.86 22.20 -7.61
CA THR A 84 -4.41 23.57 -7.30
C THR A 84 -4.16 23.79 -5.82
N ARG A 85 -4.28 22.75 -4.98
CA ARG A 85 -3.99 22.82 -3.55
C ARG A 85 -2.50 23.13 -3.32
N SER A 86 -2.21 23.86 -2.27
CA SER A 86 -0.83 24.00 -1.80
C SER A 86 -0.25 22.66 -1.34
N ASP A 87 1.07 22.52 -1.33
CA ASP A 87 1.74 21.32 -0.82
C ASP A 87 1.32 21.03 0.63
N ALA A 88 1.15 22.07 1.46
CA ALA A 88 0.71 21.90 2.84
C ALA A 88 -0.69 21.29 2.94
N GLU A 89 -1.65 21.75 2.14
CA GLU A 89 -3.01 21.19 2.09
C GLU A 89 -3.02 19.76 1.52
N PHE A 90 -2.19 19.51 0.50
CA PHE A 90 -2.05 18.19 -0.07
C PHE A 90 -1.51 17.19 0.95
N PHE A 91 -0.40 17.53 1.64
CA PHE A 91 0.18 16.67 2.67
C PHE A 91 -0.74 16.51 3.88
N ALA A 92 -1.45 17.54 4.31
CA ALA A 92 -2.45 17.42 5.37
C ALA A 92 -3.58 16.45 5.01
N THR A 93 -4.03 16.49 3.75
CA THR A 93 -5.04 15.55 3.25
C THR A 93 -4.52 14.11 3.24
N LEU A 94 -3.29 13.89 2.76
CA LEU A 94 -2.67 12.56 2.78
C LEU A 94 -2.48 12.05 4.20
N ASP A 95 -2.01 12.89 5.09
CA ASP A 95 -1.80 12.57 6.49
C ASP A 95 -3.12 12.15 7.16
N GLY A 96 -4.17 12.92 6.98
CA GLY A 96 -5.51 12.60 7.50
C GLY A 96 -6.10 11.30 6.95
N GLN A 97 -5.75 10.91 5.72
CA GLN A 97 -6.24 9.67 5.11
C GLN A 97 -5.39 8.44 5.42
N LEU A 98 -4.07 8.59 5.50
CA LEU A 98 -3.12 7.49 5.51
C LEU A 98 -2.46 7.25 6.86
N ARG A 99 -2.38 8.28 7.71
CA ARG A 99 -1.81 8.13 9.06
C ARG A 99 -2.81 7.43 9.96
N ALA A 100 -2.54 6.16 10.24
CA ALA A 100 -3.35 5.40 11.18
C ALA A 100 -3.01 5.79 12.62
N THR A 101 -4.03 6.07 13.43
CA THR A 101 -3.88 6.50 14.82
C THR A 101 -4.79 5.68 15.72
N VAL A 102 -4.25 5.16 16.81
CA VAL A 102 -5.02 4.40 17.81
C VAL A 102 -6.08 5.33 18.42
N LEU A 103 -7.34 4.93 18.34
CA LEU A 103 -8.43 5.63 19.00
C LEU A 103 -8.64 5.11 20.42
N ARG A 104 -8.69 3.78 20.58
CA ARG A 104 -8.82 3.12 21.89
C ARG A 104 -8.28 1.71 21.84
N VAL A 105 -7.91 1.22 23.00
CA VAL A 105 -7.62 -0.20 23.26
C VAL A 105 -8.51 -0.63 24.42
N GLU A 106 -9.24 -1.72 24.23
CA GLU A 106 -10.19 -2.21 25.22
C GLU A 106 -9.95 -3.70 25.49
N ARG A 107 -9.86 -4.07 26.75
CA ARG A 107 -9.74 -5.47 27.16
C ARG A 107 -11.12 -6.10 27.22
N LEU A 108 -11.39 -7.03 26.30
CA LEU A 108 -12.67 -7.73 26.20
C LEU A 108 -12.73 -8.94 27.14
N THR A 109 -11.63 -9.66 27.26
CA THR A 109 -11.47 -10.83 28.15
C THR A 109 -10.05 -10.83 28.76
N PRO A 110 -9.72 -11.73 29.69
CA PRO A 110 -8.36 -11.81 30.26
C PRO A 110 -7.25 -11.97 29.20
N THR A 111 -7.56 -12.46 28.01
CA THR A 111 -6.58 -12.76 26.96
C THR A 111 -6.92 -12.13 25.59
N ILE A 112 -7.97 -11.30 25.51
CA ILE A 112 -8.40 -10.68 24.27
C ILE A 112 -8.52 -9.17 24.43
N VAL A 113 -7.89 -8.43 23.54
CA VAL A 113 -8.01 -6.98 23.44
C VAL A 113 -8.60 -6.56 22.08
N GLU A 114 -9.41 -5.51 22.09
CA GLU A 114 -9.83 -4.80 20.88
C GLU A 114 -8.94 -3.58 20.69
N VAL A 115 -8.41 -3.43 19.49
CA VAL A 115 -7.68 -2.22 19.07
C VAL A 115 -8.50 -1.52 17.99
N VAL A 116 -8.97 -0.32 18.28
CA VAL A 116 -9.67 0.53 17.32
C VAL A 116 -8.74 1.63 16.82
N VAL A 117 -8.60 1.70 15.52
CA VAL A 117 -7.69 2.62 14.83
C VAL A 117 -8.48 3.55 13.92
N HIS A 118 -8.20 4.85 13.97
CA HIS A 118 -8.67 5.80 12.96
C HIS A 118 -7.76 5.68 11.74
N ALA A 119 -8.30 5.17 10.63
CA ALA A 119 -7.60 4.92 9.37
C ALA A 119 -8.59 4.99 8.20
N PRO A 120 -9.01 6.19 7.77
CA PRO A 120 -10.13 6.39 6.85
C PRO A 120 -9.98 5.66 5.51
N ALA A 121 -8.80 5.71 4.89
CA ALA A 121 -8.56 5.04 3.62
C ALA A 121 -8.63 3.50 3.75
N ALA A 122 -8.25 2.95 4.89
CA ALA A 122 -8.34 1.51 5.19
C ALA A 122 -9.78 1.10 5.46
N ALA A 123 -10.52 1.87 6.27
CA ALA A 123 -11.93 1.63 6.58
C ALA A 123 -12.82 1.66 5.33
N ALA A 124 -12.60 2.63 4.45
CA ALA A 124 -13.40 2.81 3.22
C ALA A 124 -13.36 1.60 2.28
N ARG A 125 -12.25 0.86 2.27
CA ARG A 125 -12.00 -0.25 1.33
C ARG A 125 -12.24 -1.63 1.90
N PHE A 126 -12.50 -1.75 3.18
CA PHE A 126 -12.69 -3.05 3.84
C PHE A 126 -13.92 -3.79 3.34
N ALA A 127 -13.76 -5.10 3.14
CA ALA A 127 -14.86 -6.05 2.98
C ALA A 127 -14.65 -7.24 3.93
N PRO A 128 -15.74 -7.85 4.46
CA PRO A 128 -15.64 -8.98 5.38
C PRO A 128 -14.77 -10.11 4.84
N GLY A 129 -13.96 -10.71 5.70
CA GLY A 129 -12.98 -11.74 5.33
C GLY A 129 -11.59 -11.23 4.99
N GLN A 130 -11.42 -9.93 4.80
CA GLN A 130 -10.11 -9.32 4.62
C GLN A 130 -9.41 -9.07 5.95
N PHE A 131 -8.10 -8.86 5.89
CA PHE A 131 -7.26 -8.61 7.06
C PHE A 131 -6.36 -7.40 6.88
N TYR A 132 -5.83 -6.93 7.99
CA TYR A 132 -4.86 -5.85 8.09
C TYR A 132 -3.57 -6.37 8.69
N ARG A 133 -2.48 -5.67 8.44
CA ARG A 133 -1.23 -5.83 9.17
C ARG A 133 -1.02 -4.63 10.06
N LEU A 134 -1.02 -4.85 11.37
CA LEU A 134 -0.80 -3.83 12.40
C LEU A 134 0.59 -3.96 13.00
N GLN A 135 1.28 -2.83 13.18
CA GLN A 135 2.51 -2.75 13.99
C GLN A 135 2.70 -1.33 14.53
N ASN A 136 3.43 -1.18 15.64
CA ASN A 136 3.85 0.13 16.11
C ASN A 136 5.06 0.67 15.32
N TYR A 137 5.33 1.97 15.44
CA TYR A 137 6.57 2.54 14.93
C TYR A 137 7.71 2.30 15.91
N GLU A 138 8.83 1.78 15.44
CA GLU A 138 10.03 1.55 16.27
C GLU A 138 10.47 2.83 17.01
N ALA A 139 10.45 3.98 16.33
CA ALA A 139 10.85 5.26 16.91
C ALA A 139 9.94 5.71 18.07
N LEU A 140 8.68 5.26 18.10
CA LEU A 140 7.69 5.62 19.12
C LEU A 140 7.46 4.49 20.13
N ALA A 141 8.04 3.31 19.91
CA ALA A 141 7.86 2.14 20.75
C ALA A 141 8.39 2.39 22.18
N GLY A 142 7.62 1.94 23.17
CA GLY A 142 8.00 2.01 24.58
C GLY A 142 9.29 1.25 24.89
N ILE A 143 9.89 1.54 26.03
CA ILE A 143 11.09 0.84 26.52
C ILE A 143 10.76 0.22 27.88
N SER A 144 11.06 -1.05 28.04
CA SER A 144 10.95 -1.78 29.30
C SER A 144 12.25 -2.54 29.59
N GLY A 145 12.83 -2.34 30.78
CA GLY A 145 14.09 -2.99 31.16
C GLY A 145 15.24 -2.74 30.18
N GLY A 146 15.29 -1.58 29.52
CA GLY A 146 16.29 -1.26 28.49
C GLY A 146 16.00 -1.84 27.10
N THR A 147 14.94 -2.62 26.95
CA THR A 147 14.52 -3.20 25.67
C THR A 147 13.42 -2.37 25.02
N ARG A 148 13.58 -2.02 23.77
CA ARG A 148 12.55 -1.35 22.96
C ARG A 148 11.48 -2.37 22.54
N LEU A 149 10.23 -2.05 22.82
CA LEU A 149 9.09 -2.95 22.60
C LEU A 149 8.53 -2.79 21.19
N VAL A 150 9.28 -3.25 20.21
CA VAL A 150 8.89 -3.20 18.78
C VAL A 150 8.01 -4.40 18.45
N MET A 151 6.85 -4.13 17.86
CA MET A 151 5.96 -5.17 17.36
C MET A 151 6.40 -5.63 15.97
N GLU A 152 6.40 -6.92 15.74
CA GLU A 152 6.32 -7.45 14.38
C GLU A 152 4.94 -7.18 13.80
N GLY A 153 4.83 -7.12 12.46
CA GLY A 153 3.55 -6.88 11.82
C GLY A 153 2.58 -8.04 12.03
N LEU A 154 1.54 -7.80 12.83
CA LEU A 154 0.50 -8.78 13.13
C LEU A 154 -0.55 -8.78 12.02
N ALA A 155 -0.87 -9.95 11.46
CA ALA A 155 -2.00 -10.12 10.57
C ALA A 155 -3.28 -10.28 11.40
N LEU A 156 -4.17 -9.31 11.32
CA LEU A 156 -5.39 -9.23 12.11
C LEU A 156 -6.60 -9.06 11.20
N THR A 157 -7.59 -9.94 11.34
CA THR A 157 -8.87 -9.78 10.64
C THR A 157 -9.59 -8.52 11.14
N GLY A 158 -10.17 -7.76 10.22
CA GLY A 158 -11.05 -6.64 10.59
C GLY A 158 -12.30 -7.19 11.27
N ALA A 159 -12.57 -6.77 12.50
CA ALA A 159 -13.75 -7.18 13.25
C ALA A 159 -14.99 -6.38 12.80
N TRP A 160 -14.83 -5.07 12.73
CA TRP A 160 -15.82 -4.15 12.16
C TRP A 160 -15.13 -2.88 11.65
N VAL A 161 -15.85 -2.13 10.82
CA VAL A 161 -15.42 -0.80 10.37
C VAL A 161 -16.57 0.19 10.47
N ASP A 162 -16.23 1.44 10.77
CA ASP A 162 -17.10 2.59 10.57
C ASP A 162 -16.51 3.45 9.46
N ARG A 163 -17.15 3.42 8.29
CA ARG A 163 -16.65 4.15 7.12
C ARG A 163 -16.85 5.65 7.22
N GLU A 164 -17.86 6.11 7.95
CA GLU A 164 -18.17 7.54 8.11
C GLU A 164 -17.14 8.19 9.04
N GLN A 165 -16.80 7.51 10.13
CA GLN A 165 -15.78 7.98 11.07
C GLN A 165 -14.36 7.52 10.72
N GLY A 166 -14.20 6.68 9.69
CA GLY A 166 -12.90 6.16 9.27
C GLY A 166 -12.26 5.21 10.28
N LEU A 167 -13.05 4.41 10.99
CA LEU A 167 -12.57 3.54 12.05
C LEU A 167 -12.43 2.08 11.57
N VAL A 168 -11.37 1.43 12.04
CA VAL A 168 -11.13 0.00 11.86
C VAL A 168 -10.92 -0.62 13.24
N SER A 169 -11.69 -1.67 13.53
CA SER A 169 -11.50 -2.50 14.72
C SER A 169 -10.81 -3.80 14.36
N THR A 170 -9.87 -4.21 15.20
CA THR A 170 -9.23 -5.52 15.17
C THR A 170 -9.29 -6.15 16.55
N ILE A 171 -9.59 -7.45 16.61
CA ILE A 171 -9.61 -8.23 17.85
C ILE A 171 -8.35 -9.09 17.90
N VAL A 172 -7.61 -8.97 18.99
CA VAL A 172 -6.28 -9.58 19.16
C VAL A 172 -6.34 -10.58 20.30
N LEU A 173 -6.05 -11.84 20.01
CA LEU A 173 -5.78 -12.85 21.02
C LEU A 173 -4.30 -12.73 21.45
N GLU A 174 -4.07 -12.51 22.73
CA GLU A 174 -2.73 -12.41 23.30
C GLU A 174 -2.11 -13.80 23.44
N MET A 175 -1.18 -14.10 22.54
CA MET A 175 -0.48 -15.40 22.48
C MET A 175 1.03 -15.24 22.70
N GLY A 176 1.46 -14.14 23.26
CA GLY A 176 2.88 -13.79 23.49
C GLY A 176 3.44 -12.86 22.40
N GLY A 177 4.66 -12.40 22.60
CA GLY A 177 5.37 -11.53 21.67
C GLY A 177 4.58 -10.27 21.30
N SER A 178 4.49 -9.98 20.02
CA SER A 178 3.86 -8.75 19.50
C SER A 178 2.37 -8.64 19.81
N SER A 179 1.64 -9.77 19.95
CA SER A 179 0.22 -9.71 20.27
C SER A 179 -0.03 -9.16 21.70
N ASN A 180 0.85 -9.46 22.66
CA ASN A 180 0.76 -8.92 24.02
C ASN A 180 1.12 -7.41 24.07
N LEU A 181 1.82 -6.89 23.08
CA LEU A 181 2.13 -5.46 23.00
C LEU A 181 0.94 -4.63 22.52
N CYS A 182 -0.08 -5.24 21.94
CA CYS A 182 -1.28 -4.52 21.51
C CYS A 182 -2.01 -3.82 22.67
N GLU A 183 -2.01 -4.42 23.87
CA GLU A 183 -2.57 -3.80 25.08
C GLU A 183 -1.84 -2.51 25.49
N GLN A 184 -0.57 -2.38 25.13
CA GLN A 184 0.27 -1.25 25.50
C GLN A 184 0.14 -0.06 24.55
N LEU A 185 -0.52 -0.23 23.41
CA LEU A 185 -0.83 0.85 22.51
C LEU A 185 -1.73 1.89 23.19
N ARG A 186 -1.51 3.15 22.91
CA ARG A 186 -2.21 4.26 23.59
C ARG A 186 -3.05 5.08 22.63
N PRO A 187 -4.21 5.58 23.06
CA PRO A 187 -4.97 6.56 22.28
C PRO A 187 -4.07 7.74 21.84
N GLY A 188 -4.18 8.09 20.56
CA GLY A 188 -3.32 9.09 19.92
C GLY A 188 -2.00 8.57 19.38
N GLU A 189 -1.61 7.33 19.69
CA GLU A 189 -0.39 6.73 19.14
C GLU A 189 -0.54 6.45 17.64
N VAL A 190 0.48 6.84 16.86
CA VAL A 190 0.54 6.55 15.44
C VAL A 190 1.04 5.12 15.23
N VAL A 191 0.33 4.36 14.41
CA VAL A 191 0.66 2.96 14.07
C VAL A 191 0.75 2.76 12.57
N VAL A 192 1.40 1.68 12.15
CA VAL A 192 1.34 1.23 10.77
C VAL A 192 0.16 0.28 10.62
N LEU A 193 -0.81 0.64 9.79
CA LEU A 193 -1.93 -0.22 9.42
C LEU A 193 -1.92 -0.40 7.90
N MET A 194 -1.51 -1.56 7.44
CA MET A 194 -1.47 -1.91 6.02
C MET A 194 -2.66 -2.80 5.66
N GLY A 195 -3.33 -2.49 4.58
CA GLY A 195 -4.50 -3.23 4.12
C GLY A 195 -5.68 -2.30 3.78
N PRO A 196 -6.90 -2.85 3.58
CA PRO A 196 -7.22 -4.27 3.70
C PRO A 196 -6.57 -5.11 2.60
N THR A 197 -6.29 -6.37 2.88
CA THR A 197 -5.75 -7.34 1.93
C THR A 197 -6.47 -8.69 2.08
N GLY A 198 -6.33 -9.56 1.08
CA GLY A 198 -7.03 -10.83 1.02
C GLY A 198 -8.31 -10.76 0.17
N GLU A 199 -8.78 -11.92 -0.25
CA GLU A 199 -10.04 -12.06 -0.98
C GLU A 199 -11.22 -11.91 0.00
N PRO A 200 -12.17 -11.01 -0.26
CA PRO A 200 -13.33 -10.87 0.61
C PRO A 200 -14.24 -12.09 0.53
N THR A 201 -14.92 -12.38 1.64
CA THR A 201 -15.94 -13.43 1.69
C THR A 201 -17.13 -13.04 0.82
N ARG A 202 -17.45 -13.88 -0.16
CA ARG A 202 -18.60 -13.67 -1.03
C ARG A 202 -19.86 -14.25 -0.36
N VAL A 203 -20.84 -13.39 -0.15
CA VAL A 203 -22.17 -13.79 0.31
C VAL A 203 -23.13 -13.64 -0.85
N GLU A 204 -23.64 -14.74 -1.37
CA GLU A 204 -24.56 -14.75 -2.51
C GLU A 204 -26.01 -14.62 -2.02
N SER A 205 -26.83 -13.83 -2.72
CA SER A 205 -28.25 -13.71 -2.43
C SER A 205 -28.97 -15.02 -2.75
N GLY A 206 -30.05 -15.33 -1.99
CA GLY A 206 -30.85 -16.52 -2.20
C GLY A 206 -30.33 -17.80 -1.54
N HIS A 207 -29.24 -17.73 -0.79
CA HIS A 207 -28.71 -18.84 0.00
C HIS A 207 -28.97 -18.61 1.49
N THR A 208 -29.11 -19.72 2.22
CA THR A 208 -29.13 -19.72 3.69
C THR A 208 -27.72 -20.03 4.19
N TYR A 209 -27.19 -19.18 5.04
CA TYR A 209 -25.85 -19.33 5.63
C TYR A 209 -25.96 -19.72 7.09
N ILE A 210 -25.13 -20.68 7.51
CA ILE A 210 -24.93 -21.01 8.92
C ILE A 210 -23.60 -20.37 9.34
N LEU A 211 -23.68 -19.47 10.32
CA LEU A 211 -22.48 -18.85 10.91
C LEU A 211 -22.14 -19.58 12.20
N ALA A 212 -20.92 -20.12 12.28
CA ALA A 212 -20.39 -20.75 13.47
C ALA A 212 -19.18 -19.94 13.96
N GLY A 213 -19.25 -19.46 15.19
CA GLY A 213 -18.13 -18.80 15.89
C GLY A 213 -17.47 -19.76 16.85
N GLY A 214 -16.13 -19.76 16.87
CA GLY A 214 -15.32 -20.48 17.85
C GLY A 214 -14.17 -19.60 18.31
N GLY A 215 -13.72 -19.72 19.58
CA GLY A 215 -12.60 -18.95 20.12
C GLY A 215 -12.24 -19.36 21.52
#